data_e08c0595e83cc4f3fbefc0385e7964e1
#
_entry.id   e08c0595e83cc4f3fbefc0385e7964e1
#
_cell.length_a   1.000
_cell.length_b   1.000
_cell.length_c   1.000
_cell.angle_alpha   90.00
_cell.angle_beta   90.00
_cell.angle_gamma   90.00
#
_symmetry.space_group_name_H-M   'P 1'
#
loop_
_entity.id
_entity.type
_entity.pdbx_description
1 polymer ?
#
loop_
_entity_poly.entity_id
_entity_poly.type
_entity_poly.pdbx_seq_one_letter_code
_entity_poly.pdbx_strand_id
1 'polypeptide(L)'
;ARPGDATVGTDDPQAVNTLRRVFDTVQWLPGGSGLYDKLVELAMGGEAATTRTGPSYQVLAHVRVVRFREMEYTVPAEAGPACVREILRTVREKNLPVCFPLEYRYVKADDIWLSMFEGRDGCSISVHQFGDVDYRPYFAEIEPIFWKYEGRPHWGKVHTLDAKRLSALYPRHWQDFQEVRAALDPQGRLLNAHLKHLFLS
;
A
#
# COMPACT_ATOMS: atom_id res chain seq x y z
N ALA A 1 -14.62 20.90 -21.07
CA ALA A 1 -14.74 19.54 -21.60
C ALA A 1 -16.19 19.08 -21.50
N ARG A 2 -16.73 18.41 -22.50
CA ARG A 2 -18.11 17.89 -22.45
C ARG A 2 -18.15 16.63 -21.57
N PRO A 3 -19.24 16.36 -20.83
CA PRO A 3 -19.44 15.09 -20.17
C PRO A 3 -19.42 13.97 -21.23
N GLY A 4 -18.45 13.09 -21.18
CA GLY A 4 -18.28 11.97 -22.14
C GLY A 4 -16.90 11.84 -22.75
N ASP A 5 -16.05 12.86 -22.67
CA ASP A 5 -14.70 12.85 -23.27
C ASP A 5 -13.62 12.16 -22.39
N ALA A 6 -13.97 11.72 -21.18
CA ALA A 6 -13.03 11.02 -20.30
C ALA A 6 -12.98 9.53 -20.67
N THR A 7 -11.91 9.10 -21.30
CA THR A 7 -11.58 7.68 -21.45
C THR A 7 -11.04 7.12 -20.13
N VAL A 8 -11.38 5.87 -19.80
CA VAL A 8 -10.76 5.15 -18.68
C VAL A 8 -9.24 5.13 -18.90
N GLY A 9 -8.49 5.63 -17.92
CA GLY A 9 -7.03 5.57 -17.97
C GLY A 9 -6.54 4.13 -17.98
N THR A 10 -5.46 3.86 -18.68
CA THR A 10 -4.71 2.59 -18.59
C THR A 10 -3.34 2.90 -18.02
N ASP A 11 -2.83 2.02 -17.15
CA ASP A 11 -1.41 2.07 -16.82
C ASP A 11 -0.63 1.95 -18.14
N ASP A 12 0.44 2.72 -18.31
CA ASP A 12 1.32 2.54 -19.45
C ASP A 12 2.26 1.34 -19.20
N PRO A 13 1.99 0.16 -19.80
CA PRO A 13 2.81 -1.02 -19.58
C PRO A 13 4.22 -0.83 -20.12
N GLN A 14 4.41 0.05 -21.11
CA GLN A 14 5.71 0.29 -21.73
C GLN A 14 6.59 1.12 -20.81
N ALA A 15 6.05 2.16 -20.17
CA ALA A 15 6.77 2.98 -19.21
C ALA A 15 7.20 2.13 -17.99
N VAL A 16 6.27 1.36 -17.41
CA VAL A 16 6.57 0.48 -16.27
C VAL A 16 7.60 -0.60 -16.60
N ASN A 17 7.46 -1.25 -17.78
CA ASN A 17 8.42 -2.26 -18.22
C ASN A 17 9.79 -1.65 -18.53
N THR A 18 9.84 -0.43 -19.02
CA THR A 18 11.10 0.29 -19.27
C THR A 18 11.82 0.60 -17.96
N LEU A 19 11.10 1.16 -16.97
CA LEU A 19 11.65 1.40 -15.63
C LEU A 19 12.19 0.10 -15.02
N ARG A 20 11.45 -0.99 -15.14
CA ARG A 20 11.88 -2.30 -14.65
C ARG A 20 13.17 -2.78 -15.34
N ARG A 21 13.23 -2.73 -16.67
CA ARG A 21 14.45 -3.13 -17.43
C ARG A 21 15.66 -2.28 -17.05
N VAL A 22 15.47 -0.98 -16.88
CA VAL A 22 16.54 -0.10 -16.41
C VAL A 22 16.99 -0.52 -15.02
N PHE A 23 16.06 -0.76 -14.09
CA PHE A 23 16.38 -1.25 -12.74
C PHE A 23 17.15 -2.58 -12.78
N ASP A 24 16.64 -3.57 -13.51
CA ASP A 24 17.27 -4.91 -13.64
C ASP A 24 18.68 -4.81 -14.21
N THR A 25 18.97 -3.80 -15.03
CA THR A 25 20.29 -3.57 -15.61
C THR A 25 21.24 -2.88 -14.63
N VAL A 26 20.78 -1.89 -13.88
CA VAL A 26 21.64 -1.04 -13.06
C VAL A 26 21.80 -1.53 -11.61
N GLN A 27 20.90 -2.37 -11.10
CA GLN A 27 20.93 -2.83 -9.71
C GLN A 27 22.21 -3.59 -9.33
N TRP A 28 22.87 -4.21 -10.32
CA TRP A 28 24.13 -4.97 -10.14
C TRP A 28 25.37 -4.10 -10.17
N LEU A 29 25.25 -2.81 -10.53
CA LEU A 29 26.37 -1.90 -10.60
C LEU A 29 26.68 -1.29 -9.21
N PRO A 30 27.93 -1.06 -8.85
CA PRO A 30 28.25 -0.27 -7.67
C PRO A 30 27.58 1.11 -7.74
N GLY A 31 26.74 1.43 -6.77
CA GLY A 31 25.94 2.67 -6.80
C GLY A 31 24.73 2.64 -7.74
N GLY A 32 24.32 1.47 -8.24
CA GLY A 32 23.23 1.31 -9.20
C GLY A 32 21.89 1.81 -8.71
N SER A 33 21.58 1.72 -7.40
CA SER A 33 20.38 2.31 -6.82
C SER A 33 20.35 3.84 -6.97
N GLY A 34 21.46 4.52 -6.73
CA GLY A 34 21.54 5.97 -6.92
C GLY A 34 21.48 6.40 -8.39
N LEU A 35 21.96 5.57 -9.32
CA LEU A 35 21.82 5.79 -10.75
C LEU A 35 20.36 5.61 -11.18
N TYR A 36 19.69 4.59 -10.68
CA TYR A 36 18.28 4.35 -10.94
C TYR A 36 17.41 5.52 -10.44
N ASP A 37 17.62 5.99 -9.21
CA ASP A 37 16.88 7.13 -8.65
C ASP A 37 16.99 8.37 -9.56
N LYS A 38 18.20 8.68 -10.06
CA LYS A 38 18.42 9.81 -10.99
C LYS A 38 17.73 9.60 -12.34
N LEU A 39 17.72 8.38 -12.86
CA LEU A 39 17.03 8.08 -14.12
C LEU A 39 15.51 8.18 -13.98
N VAL A 40 14.96 7.75 -12.85
CA VAL A 40 13.53 7.90 -12.54
C VAL A 40 13.18 9.38 -12.38
N GLU A 41 13.98 10.15 -11.64
CA GLU A 41 13.79 11.60 -11.49
C GLU A 41 13.79 12.33 -12.84
N LEU A 42 14.74 11.98 -13.72
CA LEU A 42 14.81 12.55 -15.06
C LEU A 42 13.60 12.15 -15.91
N ALA A 43 13.16 10.90 -15.85
CA ALA A 43 12.01 10.42 -16.61
C ALA A 43 10.68 11.04 -16.12
N MET A 44 10.51 11.20 -14.82
CA MET A 44 9.28 11.77 -14.24
C MET A 44 9.28 13.30 -14.22
N GLY A 45 10.43 13.95 -14.21
CA GLY A 45 10.56 15.40 -14.18
C GLY A 45 10.09 16.13 -15.43
N GLY A 46 9.78 15.40 -16.50
CA GLY A 46 9.28 15.94 -17.78
C GLY A 46 7.77 15.81 -17.99
N GLU A 47 7.02 15.22 -17.07
CA GLU A 47 5.57 15.09 -17.24
C GLU A 47 4.83 16.42 -17.04
N ALA A 48 4.15 16.89 -18.09
CA ALA A 48 3.27 18.04 -18.00
C ALA A 48 2.05 17.73 -17.12
N ALA A 49 1.65 18.68 -16.27
CA ALA A 49 0.44 18.56 -15.48
C ALA A 49 -0.78 18.37 -16.39
N THR A 50 -1.50 17.27 -16.21
CA THR A 50 -2.71 16.98 -16.97
C THR A 50 -3.94 17.17 -16.08
N THR A 51 -4.97 17.85 -16.62
CA THR A 51 -6.25 18.02 -15.94
C THR A 51 -7.31 17.21 -16.68
N ARG A 52 -8.00 16.32 -15.96
CA ARG A 52 -9.13 15.55 -16.47
C ARG A 52 -10.40 15.96 -15.75
N THR A 53 -11.49 16.17 -16.51
CA THR A 53 -12.80 16.48 -15.95
C THR A 53 -13.83 15.53 -16.52
N GLY A 54 -14.63 14.90 -15.65
CA GLY A 54 -15.66 13.93 -16.04
C GLY A 54 -16.30 13.28 -14.83
N PRO A 55 -17.23 12.32 -15.01
CA PRO A 55 -17.75 11.51 -13.93
C PRO A 55 -16.66 10.76 -13.17
N SER A 56 -16.76 10.67 -11.84
CA SER A 56 -15.72 10.09 -10.99
C SER A 56 -15.33 8.66 -11.40
N TYR A 57 -16.29 7.84 -11.78
CA TYR A 57 -16.04 6.46 -12.22
C TYR A 57 -15.23 6.35 -13.53
N GLN A 58 -15.19 7.41 -14.34
CA GLN A 58 -14.38 7.46 -15.57
C GLN A 58 -13.01 8.08 -15.30
N VAL A 59 -12.98 9.15 -14.49
CA VAL A 59 -11.73 9.87 -14.19
C VAL A 59 -10.83 9.09 -13.24
N LEU A 60 -11.43 8.43 -12.24
CA LEU A 60 -10.69 7.71 -11.18
C LEU A 60 -10.50 6.22 -11.48
N ALA A 61 -11.23 5.65 -12.45
CA ALA A 61 -11.06 4.26 -12.84
C ALA A 61 -9.86 4.09 -13.79
N HIS A 62 -9.03 3.09 -13.50
CA HIS A 62 -7.90 2.70 -14.32
C HIS A 62 -7.92 1.20 -14.59
N VAL A 63 -7.64 0.79 -15.82
CA VAL A 63 -7.39 -0.60 -16.15
C VAL A 63 -5.96 -0.94 -15.73
N ARG A 64 -5.83 -1.80 -14.71
CA ARG A 64 -4.53 -2.26 -14.21
C ARG A 64 -4.04 -3.44 -15.05
N VAL A 65 -2.99 -3.22 -15.82
CA VAL A 65 -2.36 -4.26 -16.67
C VAL A 65 -1.09 -4.84 -16.02
N VAL A 66 -0.47 -4.08 -15.12
CA VAL A 66 0.70 -4.54 -14.37
C VAL A 66 0.24 -5.30 -13.12
N ARG A 67 0.75 -6.52 -12.96
CA ARG A 67 0.49 -7.31 -11.75
C ARG A 67 1.52 -7.00 -10.70
N PHE A 68 1.06 -6.76 -9.47
CA PHE A 68 1.92 -6.49 -8.32
C PHE A 68 1.33 -7.09 -7.04
N ARG A 69 2.16 -7.17 -6.01
CA ARG A 69 1.77 -7.39 -4.62
C ARG A 69 1.96 -6.09 -3.87
N GLU A 70 1.06 -5.83 -2.95
CA GLU A 70 0.99 -4.57 -2.24
C GLU A 70 0.79 -4.81 -0.74
N MET A 71 1.54 -4.08 0.06
CA MET A 71 1.35 -3.94 1.50
C MET A 71 1.06 -2.47 1.78
N GLU A 72 -0.03 -2.21 2.48
CA GLU A 72 -0.43 -0.85 2.85
C GLU A 72 -0.78 -0.80 4.34
N TYR A 73 -0.24 0.23 5.00
CA TYR A 73 -0.53 0.54 6.38
C TYR A 73 -0.84 2.02 6.54
N THR A 74 -1.76 2.33 7.45
CA THR A 74 -2.04 3.71 7.86
C THR A 74 -1.43 3.95 9.24
N VAL A 75 -0.43 4.81 9.29
CA VAL A 75 0.17 5.33 10.52
C VAL A 75 -0.51 6.63 10.94
N PRO A 76 -0.38 7.12 12.20
CA PRO A 76 -0.81 8.46 12.57
C PRO A 76 -0.25 9.50 11.60
N ALA A 77 -1.05 10.50 11.24
CA ALA A 77 -0.70 11.47 10.18
C ALA A 77 0.65 12.15 10.44
N GLU A 78 0.92 12.53 11.69
CA GLU A 78 2.17 13.16 12.12
C GLU A 78 3.40 12.24 12.03
N ALA A 79 3.19 10.93 12.13
CA ALA A 79 4.25 9.93 12.04
C ALA A 79 4.62 9.58 10.57
N GLY A 80 3.75 9.92 9.62
CA GLY A 80 3.92 9.57 8.21
C GLY A 80 5.30 9.90 7.63
N PRO A 81 5.80 11.15 7.75
CA PRO A 81 7.09 11.53 7.18
C PRO A 81 8.28 10.77 7.80
N ALA A 82 8.22 10.44 9.09
CA ALA A 82 9.26 9.67 9.76
C ALA A 82 9.26 8.21 9.30
N CYS A 83 8.07 7.61 9.20
CA CYS A 83 7.87 6.24 8.73
C CYS A 83 8.41 6.07 7.30
N VAL A 84 8.04 6.95 6.36
CA VAL A 84 8.54 6.90 4.98
C VAL A 84 10.05 7.01 4.91
N ARG A 85 10.65 7.96 5.65
CA ARG A 85 12.11 8.10 5.68
C ARG A 85 12.81 6.83 6.18
N GLU A 86 12.24 6.16 7.19
CA GLU A 86 12.77 4.90 7.70
C GLU A 86 12.64 3.77 6.68
N ILE A 87 11.51 3.66 5.98
CA ILE A 87 11.31 2.70 4.89
C ILE A 87 12.36 2.90 3.80
N LEU A 88 12.50 4.13 3.29
CA LEU A 88 13.44 4.44 2.22
C LEU A 88 14.90 4.19 2.64
N ARG A 89 15.24 4.51 3.89
CA ARG A 89 16.56 4.19 4.46
C ARG A 89 16.80 2.68 4.50
N THR A 90 15.85 1.91 5.01
CA THR A 90 15.94 0.44 5.09
C THR A 90 16.11 -0.20 3.72
N VAL A 91 15.35 0.26 2.72
CA VAL A 91 15.49 -0.21 1.33
C VAL A 91 16.91 0.01 0.82
N ARG A 92 17.49 1.18 1.06
CA ARG A 92 18.85 1.52 0.63
C ARG A 92 19.93 0.75 1.40
N GLU A 93 19.86 0.75 2.73
CA GLU A 93 20.87 0.10 3.59
C GLU A 93 20.94 -1.41 3.39
N LYS A 94 19.77 -2.04 3.16
CA LYS A 94 19.68 -3.48 2.92
C LYS A 94 19.76 -3.86 1.43
N ASN A 95 19.92 -2.88 0.56
CA ASN A 95 19.93 -3.07 -0.90
C ASN A 95 18.77 -3.95 -1.40
N LEU A 96 17.55 -3.64 -0.93
CA LEU A 96 16.36 -4.41 -1.30
C LEU A 96 16.03 -4.17 -2.78
N PRO A 97 15.69 -5.22 -3.55
CA PRO A 97 15.44 -5.10 -4.99
C PRO A 97 14.04 -4.55 -5.27
N VAL A 98 13.86 -3.25 -5.05
CA VAL A 98 12.59 -2.54 -5.22
C VAL A 98 12.75 -1.42 -6.23
N CYS A 99 11.88 -1.43 -7.24
CA CYS A 99 11.82 -0.35 -8.24
C CYS A 99 10.40 0.23 -8.38
N PHE A 100 9.45 -0.24 -7.60
CA PHE A 100 8.08 0.27 -7.64
C PHE A 100 7.97 1.56 -6.81
N PRO A 101 7.21 2.58 -7.29
CA PRO A 101 6.95 3.79 -6.52
C PRO A 101 6.22 3.48 -5.21
N LEU A 102 6.52 4.26 -4.18
CA LEU A 102 5.78 4.25 -2.92
C LEU A 102 4.60 5.22 -3.06
N GLU A 103 3.40 4.81 -2.62
CA GLU A 103 2.25 5.71 -2.50
C GLU A 103 2.15 6.28 -1.09
N TYR A 104 1.77 7.56 -1.00
CA TYR A 104 1.68 8.30 0.24
C TYR A 104 0.44 9.21 0.22
N ARG A 105 -0.49 9.00 1.15
CA ARG A 105 -1.78 9.71 1.19
C ARG A 105 -2.16 10.11 2.59
N TYR A 106 -2.66 11.34 2.77
CA TYR A 106 -3.32 11.77 4.00
C TYR A 106 -4.82 11.54 3.90
N VAL A 107 -5.40 11.00 4.96
CA VAL A 107 -6.84 10.73 5.07
C VAL A 107 -7.34 11.18 6.44
N LYS A 108 -8.49 11.83 6.47
CA LYS A 108 -9.14 12.27 7.70
C LYS A 108 -9.66 11.11 8.52
N ALA A 109 -9.71 11.32 9.84
CA ALA A 109 -10.34 10.40 10.77
C ALA A 109 -11.81 10.16 10.41
N ASP A 110 -12.27 8.95 10.70
CA ASP A 110 -13.67 8.55 10.65
C ASP A 110 -14.11 7.89 11.97
N ASP A 111 -15.39 7.49 12.07
CA ASP A 111 -16.00 6.77 13.19
C ASP A 111 -16.42 5.34 12.82
N ILE A 112 -15.91 4.82 11.71
CA ILE A 112 -16.26 3.49 11.19
C ILE A 112 -15.43 2.44 11.93
N TRP A 113 -16.09 1.41 12.44
CA TRP A 113 -15.45 0.30 13.14
C TRP A 113 -14.42 -0.40 12.28
N LEU A 114 -13.26 -0.65 12.85
CA LEU A 114 -12.12 -1.30 12.22
C LEU A 114 -11.60 -0.58 10.95
N SER A 115 -12.00 0.67 10.74
CA SER A 115 -11.37 1.52 9.72
C SER A 115 -9.90 1.79 10.08
N MET A 116 -9.05 1.86 9.09
CA MET A 116 -7.65 2.28 9.27
C MET A 116 -7.55 3.69 9.86
N PHE A 117 -8.63 4.49 9.74
CA PHE A 117 -8.73 5.90 10.15
C PHE A 117 -9.64 6.10 11.36
N GLU A 118 -10.11 5.04 11.99
CA GLU A 118 -10.98 5.13 13.15
C GLU A 118 -10.34 5.96 14.26
N GLY A 119 -10.97 7.13 14.54
CA GLY A 119 -10.62 8.02 15.62
C GLY A 119 -9.29 8.77 15.50
N ARG A 120 -8.59 8.72 14.35
CA ARG A 120 -7.34 9.46 14.11
C ARG A 120 -7.13 9.80 12.64
N ASP A 121 -6.64 11.01 12.37
CA ASP A 121 -6.11 11.35 11.04
C ASP A 121 -4.94 10.43 10.71
N GLY A 122 -4.92 9.90 9.49
CA GLY A 122 -3.94 8.91 9.07
C GLY A 122 -3.13 9.30 7.86
N CYS A 123 -1.93 8.73 7.80
CA CYS A 123 -1.11 8.70 6.60
C CYS A 123 -1.04 7.25 6.09
N SER A 124 -1.70 6.97 4.98
CA SER A 124 -1.61 5.69 4.28
C SER A 124 -0.34 5.63 3.45
N ILE A 125 0.42 4.57 3.65
CA ILE A 125 1.70 4.32 2.97
C ILE A 125 1.62 2.94 2.34
N SER A 126 1.73 2.88 0.99
CA SER A 126 1.73 1.63 0.25
C SER A 126 3.10 1.35 -0.34
N VAL A 127 3.55 0.11 -0.19
CA VAL A 127 4.75 -0.44 -0.80
C VAL A 127 4.40 -1.60 -1.72
N HIS A 128 5.10 -1.68 -2.86
CA HIS A 128 4.72 -2.58 -3.93
C HIS A 128 5.90 -3.43 -4.40
N GLN A 129 5.60 -4.63 -4.89
CA GLN A 129 6.56 -5.48 -5.59
C GLN A 129 5.90 -6.09 -6.83
N PHE A 130 6.62 -6.23 -7.94
CA PHE A 130 6.11 -6.89 -9.13
C PHE A 130 5.61 -8.31 -8.83
N GLY A 131 4.52 -8.72 -9.52
CA GLY A 131 3.83 -9.98 -9.23
C GLY A 131 4.63 -11.25 -9.51
N ASP A 132 5.68 -11.16 -10.31
CA ASP A 132 6.61 -12.24 -10.65
C ASP A 132 7.92 -12.24 -9.82
N VAL A 133 8.07 -11.25 -8.92
CA VAL A 133 9.17 -11.18 -7.96
C VAL A 133 8.68 -11.61 -6.58
N ASP A 134 9.48 -12.37 -5.84
CA ASP A 134 9.13 -12.74 -4.47
C ASP A 134 9.11 -11.49 -3.58
N TYR A 135 7.91 -11.10 -3.14
CA TYR A 135 7.70 -9.94 -2.29
C TYR A 135 8.05 -10.18 -0.81
N ARG A 136 8.11 -11.45 -0.38
CA ARG A 136 8.22 -11.82 1.05
C ARG A 136 9.46 -11.27 1.74
N PRO A 137 10.67 -11.36 1.16
CA PRO A 137 11.86 -10.79 1.80
C PRO A 137 11.76 -9.27 1.99
N TYR A 138 11.22 -8.56 0.98
CA TYR A 138 11.02 -7.12 1.07
C TYR A 138 9.99 -6.75 2.13
N PHE A 139 8.81 -7.36 2.09
CA PHE A 139 7.73 -7.03 3.02
C PHE A 139 8.07 -7.41 4.47
N ALA A 140 8.82 -8.49 4.68
CA ALA A 140 9.30 -8.87 6.01
C ALA A 140 10.22 -7.82 6.66
N GLU A 141 10.96 -7.05 5.86
CA GLU A 141 11.82 -5.96 6.35
C GLU A 141 11.04 -4.67 6.60
N ILE A 142 9.96 -4.44 5.86
CA ILE A 142 9.20 -3.18 5.94
C ILE A 142 8.06 -3.26 6.96
N GLU A 143 7.37 -4.38 7.08
CA GLU A 143 6.21 -4.50 7.95
C GLU A 143 6.50 -4.14 9.43
N PRO A 144 7.65 -4.55 10.03
CA PRO A 144 8.00 -4.15 11.39
C PRO A 144 8.14 -2.62 11.57
N ILE A 145 8.49 -1.89 10.51
CA ILE A 145 8.55 -0.43 10.55
C ILE A 145 7.14 0.14 10.75
N PHE A 146 6.16 -0.36 9.97
CA PHE A 146 4.77 0.05 10.17
C PHE A 146 4.28 -0.24 11.60
N TRP A 147 4.62 -1.40 12.17
CA TRP A 147 4.25 -1.73 13.54
C TRP A 147 4.83 -0.77 14.58
N LYS A 148 6.10 -0.37 14.40
CA LYS A 148 6.78 0.62 15.26
C LYS A 148 6.03 1.96 15.29
N TYR A 149 5.40 2.34 14.18
CA TYR A 149 4.60 3.56 14.04
C TYR A 149 3.09 3.33 14.24
N GLU A 150 2.69 2.27 14.95
CA GLU A 150 1.28 1.94 15.24
C GLU A 150 0.41 1.86 13.98
N GLY A 151 0.98 1.34 12.89
CA GLY A 151 0.32 1.19 11.61
C GLY A 151 -0.84 0.22 11.68
N ARG A 152 -1.99 0.64 11.14
CA ARG A 152 -3.17 -0.20 10.91
C ARG A 152 -3.15 -0.73 9.48
N PRO A 153 -3.33 -2.05 9.25
CA PRO A 153 -3.22 -2.66 7.93
C PRO A 153 -4.43 -2.35 7.07
N HIS A 154 -4.22 -2.26 5.77
CA HIS A 154 -5.32 -2.31 4.81
C HIS A 154 -5.83 -3.75 4.69
N TRP A 155 -7.11 -3.99 5.01
CA TRP A 155 -7.73 -5.32 5.10
C TRP A 155 -7.62 -6.17 3.81
N GLY A 156 -7.55 -5.54 2.65
CA GLY A 156 -7.47 -6.22 1.35
C GLY A 156 -6.05 -6.35 0.78
N LYS A 157 -5.01 -5.97 1.54
CA LYS A 157 -3.61 -6.01 1.12
C LYS A 157 -2.84 -7.07 1.90
N VAL A 158 -1.56 -7.28 1.56
CA VAL A 158 -0.71 -8.25 2.26
C VAL A 158 -0.30 -7.69 3.62
N HIS A 159 -0.53 -8.46 4.67
CA HIS A 159 -0.01 -8.24 6.02
C HIS A 159 0.12 -9.57 6.76
N THR A 160 0.87 -9.60 7.86
CA THR A 160 1.09 -10.81 8.66
C THR A 160 0.46 -10.73 10.06
N LEU A 161 -0.43 -9.76 10.29
CA LEU A 161 -1.07 -9.58 11.59
C LEU A 161 -2.05 -10.72 11.90
N ASP A 162 -2.14 -11.03 13.19
CA ASP A 162 -3.08 -11.97 13.80
C ASP A 162 -4.17 -11.24 14.61
N ALA A 163 -5.11 -11.98 15.18
CA ALA A 163 -6.18 -11.41 16.01
C ALA A 163 -5.64 -10.65 17.22
N LYS A 164 -4.56 -11.11 17.85
CA LYS A 164 -3.97 -10.47 19.01
C LYS A 164 -3.43 -9.08 18.68
N ARG A 165 -2.69 -8.95 17.58
CA ARG A 165 -2.16 -7.64 17.14
C ARG A 165 -3.29 -6.72 16.65
N LEU A 166 -4.25 -7.25 15.90
CA LEU A 166 -5.40 -6.49 15.42
C LEU A 166 -6.25 -5.96 16.56
N SER A 167 -6.55 -6.76 17.59
CA SER A 167 -7.30 -6.29 18.75
C SER A 167 -6.60 -5.14 19.49
N ALA A 168 -5.28 -5.15 19.54
CA ALA A 168 -4.51 -4.07 20.14
C ALA A 168 -4.53 -2.78 19.27
N LEU A 169 -4.62 -2.90 17.95
CA LEU A 169 -4.70 -1.76 17.03
C LEU A 169 -6.10 -1.12 16.95
N TYR A 170 -7.14 -1.89 17.27
CA TYR A 170 -8.55 -1.46 17.25
C TYR A 170 -9.25 -1.64 18.61
N PRO A 171 -8.73 -1.05 19.72
CA PRO A 171 -9.21 -1.34 21.06
C PRO A 171 -10.64 -0.86 21.33
N ARG A 172 -11.15 0.10 20.53
CA ARG A 172 -12.47 0.72 20.78
C ARG A 172 -13.62 -0.20 20.41
N HIS A 173 -13.57 -0.85 19.25
CA HIS A 173 -14.71 -1.59 18.68
C HIS A 173 -14.36 -3.01 18.22
N TRP A 174 -13.20 -3.53 18.61
CA TRP A 174 -12.84 -4.91 18.28
C TRP A 174 -13.84 -5.91 18.87
N GLN A 175 -14.18 -5.74 20.14
CA GLN A 175 -15.10 -6.64 20.83
C GLN A 175 -16.52 -6.51 20.28
N ASP A 176 -17.02 -5.28 20.07
CA ASP A 176 -18.34 -5.02 19.50
C ASP A 176 -18.46 -5.67 18.09
N PHE A 177 -17.41 -5.54 17.27
CA PHE A 177 -17.36 -6.19 15.97
C PHE A 177 -17.42 -7.71 16.07
N GLN A 178 -16.68 -8.32 17.01
CA GLN A 178 -16.69 -9.77 17.22
C GLN A 178 -18.07 -10.27 17.64
N GLU A 179 -18.77 -9.55 18.49
CA GLU A 179 -20.13 -9.89 18.95
C GLU A 179 -21.13 -9.82 17.80
N VAL A 180 -21.13 -8.74 17.02
CA VAL A 180 -21.98 -8.60 15.83
C VAL A 180 -21.67 -9.70 14.81
N ARG A 181 -20.40 -9.96 14.53
CA ARG A 181 -19.98 -11.02 13.62
C ARG A 181 -20.50 -12.39 14.08
N ALA A 182 -20.34 -12.71 15.37
CA ALA A 182 -20.79 -13.99 15.92
C ALA A 182 -22.32 -14.13 15.92
N ALA A 183 -23.04 -13.04 16.13
CA ALA A 183 -24.51 -13.04 16.07
C ALA A 183 -25.02 -13.25 14.64
N LEU A 184 -24.35 -12.64 13.64
CA LEU A 184 -24.74 -12.75 12.22
C LEU A 184 -24.27 -14.04 11.55
N ASP A 185 -23.16 -14.61 12.00
CA ASP A 185 -22.60 -15.87 11.49
C ASP A 185 -22.18 -16.80 12.65
N PRO A 186 -23.15 -17.33 13.41
CA PRO A 186 -22.87 -18.15 14.61
C PRO A 186 -22.14 -19.46 14.29
N GLN A 187 -22.19 -19.92 13.04
CA GLN A 187 -21.52 -21.15 12.59
C GLN A 187 -20.18 -20.86 11.88
N GLY A 188 -19.78 -19.59 11.72
CA GLY A 188 -18.54 -19.18 11.07
C GLY A 188 -18.45 -19.59 9.59
N ARG A 189 -19.58 -19.66 8.88
CA ARG A 189 -19.64 -20.06 7.47
C ARG A 189 -18.98 -19.05 6.52
N LEU A 190 -18.95 -17.78 6.92
CA LEU A 190 -18.32 -16.71 6.16
C LEU A 190 -16.82 -16.58 6.46
N LEU A 191 -16.30 -17.31 7.44
CA LEU A 191 -14.89 -17.30 7.80
C LEU A 191 -14.10 -18.33 6.98
N ASN A 192 -13.37 -17.88 5.98
CA ASN A 192 -12.32 -18.68 5.35
C ASN A 192 -11.09 -18.82 6.27
N ALA A 193 -10.06 -19.58 5.86
CA ALA A 193 -8.85 -19.79 6.67
C ALA A 193 -8.14 -18.49 7.05
N HIS A 194 -8.07 -17.52 6.13
CA HIS A 194 -7.49 -16.20 6.37
C HIS A 194 -8.27 -15.42 7.43
N LEU A 195 -9.59 -15.31 7.28
CA LEU A 195 -10.42 -14.58 8.25
C LEU A 195 -10.44 -15.27 9.63
N LYS A 196 -10.35 -16.60 9.69
CA LYS A 196 -10.18 -17.33 10.96
C LYS A 196 -8.88 -16.93 11.65
N HIS A 197 -7.78 -16.83 10.91
CA HIS A 197 -6.51 -16.36 11.43
C HIS A 197 -6.60 -14.90 11.94
N LEU A 198 -7.29 -14.02 11.22
CA LEU A 198 -7.41 -12.60 11.61
C LEU A 198 -8.33 -12.38 12.82
N PHE A 199 -9.34 -13.22 13.02
CA PHE A 199 -10.38 -12.95 14.02
C PHE A 199 -10.44 -13.96 15.17
N LEU A 200 -9.84 -15.15 15.06
CA LEU A 200 -10.00 -16.24 16.01
C LEU A 200 -8.67 -16.81 16.55
N SER A 201 -7.51 -16.43 16.00
CA SER A 201 -6.20 -16.96 16.42
C SER A 201 -5.62 -16.26 17.65
#